data_c8f4b54920746f910c9b9053c917f26c
#
_entry.id   c8f4b54920746f910c9b9053c917f26c
#
_cell.length_a   1.000
_cell.length_b   1.000
_cell.length_c   1.000
_cell.angle_alpha   90.00
_cell.angle_beta   90.00
_cell.angle_gamma   90.00
#
_symmetry.space_group_name_H-M   'P 1'
#
loop_
_entity.id
_entity.type
_entity.pdbx_description
1 polymer ?
#
loop_
_entity_poly.entity_id
_entity_poly.type
_entity_poly.pdbx_seq_one_letter_code
_entity_poly.pdbx_strand_id
1 'polypeptide(L)'
;PDNVVAVVDRAVLGEAHMYRGEGFPFDPEGLLSTVPSVAHVLIGFCIGRALVSEEELKLKILKILRWGALLMLAGWLLGYLCPVNKKVWSPSFVLLTCGVAASALALLMWTIDVRGHRRWSRFFEVFGVNPLFLYVTASVLSVVLLAVRVPCGGETMSLQAVVYSHGLRPWLGDYPASLAYPLLLVGAVWLIGLPLYRKRIYVKI
;
A
#
# COMPACT_ATOMS: atom_id res chain seq x y z
N PRO A 1 21.39 -12.98 -4.03
CA PRO A 1 20.58 -14.20 -4.04
C PRO A 1 20.72 -14.99 -2.74
N ASP A 2 21.80 -14.84 -1.96
CA ASP A 2 22.11 -15.68 -0.79
C ASP A 2 21.86 -14.93 0.54
N ASN A 3 20.63 -14.46 0.73
CA ASN A 3 20.19 -13.96 2.03
C ASN A 3 19.69 -15.11 2.93
N VAL A 4 19.71 -14.89 4.24
CA VAL A 4 19.31 -15.90 5.24
C VAL A 4 17.91 -16.45 4.98
N VAL A 5 16.96 -15.61 4.53
CA VAL A 5 15.59 -16.02 4.22
C VAL A 5 15.58 -17.05 3.09
N ALA A 6 16.26 -16.75 1.97
CA ALA A 6 16.32 -17.67 0.84
C ALA A 6 17.05 -18.99 1.18
N VAL A 7 18.08 -18.95 2.05
CA VAL A 7 18.79 -20.17 2.49
C VAL A 7 17.88 -21.05 3.34
N VAL A 8 17.19 -20.49 4.32
CA VAL A 8 16.28 -21.23 5.20
C VAL A 8 15.10 -21.78 4.41
N ASP A 9 14.45 -20.95 3.58
CA ASP A 9 13.28 -21.37 2.82
C ASP A 9 13.64 -22.47 1.80
N ARG A 10 14.81 -22.38 1.13
CA ARG A 10 15.29 -23.47 0.25
C ARG A 10 15.55 -24.77 1.01
N ALA A 11 16.13 -24.66 2.21
CA ALA A 11 16.42 -25.85 3.03
C ALA A 11 15.16 -26.55 3.52
N VAL A 12 14.10 -25.79 3.82
CA VAL A 12 12.84 -26.33 4.40
C VAL A 12 11.83 -26.70 3.31
N LEU A 13 11.59 -25.84 2.33
CA LEU A 13 10.56 -26.03 1.30
C LEU A 13 11.08 -26.79 0.08
N GLY A 14 12.39 -26.71 -0.20
CA GLY A 14 13.00 -27.22 -1.43
C GLY A 14 12.75 -26.30 -2.63
N GLU A 15 13.70 -26.22 -3.53
CA GLU A 15 13.66 -25.32 -4.71
C GLU A 15 12.49 -25.57 -5.66
N ALA A 16 11.96 -26.81 -5.67
CA ALA A 16 10.84 -27.18 -6.53
C ALA A 16 9.53 -26.48 -6.17
N HIS A 17 9.37 -26.07 -4.91
CA HIS A 17 8.16 -25.44 -4.38
C HIS A 17 8.27 -23.91 -4.25
N MET A 18 9.39 -23.33 -4.67
CA MET A 18 9.63 -21.89 -4.54
C MET A 18 9.28 -21.13 -5.82
N TYR A 19 8.86 -19.87 -5.65
CA TYR A 19 8.59 -18.94 -6.74
C TYR A 19 9.88 -18.64 -7.51
N ARG A 20 9.78 -18.59 -8.85
CA ARG A 20 10.93 -18.37 -9.77
C ARG A 20 10.83 -17.11 -10.61
N GLY A 21 9.91 -16.21 -10.27
CA GLY A 21 9.67 -14.99 -11.05
C GLY A 21 10.83 -13.99 -11.08
N GLU A 22 11.82 -14.15 -10.17
CA GLU A 22 13.04 -13.33 -10.11
C GLU A 22 14.22 -13.97 -10.88
N GLY A 23 14.01 -15.08 -11.60
CA GLY A 23 15.07 -15.81 -12.32
C GLY A 23 15.86 -16.81 -11.45
N PHE A 24 15.57 -16.88 -10.14
CA PHE A 24 16.13 -17.86 -9.20
C PHE A 24 15.06 -18.27 -8.17
N PRO A 25 15.23 -19.43 -7.47
CA PRO A 25 14.26 -19.86 -6.46
C PRO A 25 14.31 -18.94 -5.25
N PHE A 26 13.33 -18.08 -5.13
CA PHE A 26 13.16 -17.13 -4.02
C PHE A 26 11.69 -16.81 -3.82
N ASP A 27 11.18 -17.05 -2.63
CA ASP A 27 9.80 -16.71 -2.28
C ASP A 27 9.78 -15.46 -1.37
N PRO A 28 9.23 -14.33 -1.85
CA PRO A 28 9.05 -13.13 -1.03
C PRO A 28 8.09 -13.36 0.14
N GLU A 29 7.22 -14.36 0.04
CA GLU A 29 6.22 -14.75 1.04
C GLU A 29 6.58 -16.07 1.72
N GLY A 30 7.89 -16.36 1.86
CA GLY A 30 8.42 -17.58 2.42
C GLY A 30 8.19 -17.75 3.92
N LEU A 31 8.64 -18.89 4.47
CA LEU A 31 8.43 -19.24 5.88
C LEU A 31 9.08 -18.25 6.83
N LEU A 32 10.34 -17.90 6.58
CA LEU A 32 11.07 -17.02 7.50
C LEU A 32 10.53 -15.59 7.48
N SER A 33 10.04 -15.09 6.32
CA SER A 33 9.42 -13.77 6.20
C SER A 33 8.07 -13.67 6.93
N THR A 34 7.44 -14.82 7.25
CA THR A 34 6.20 -14.86 8.04
C THR A 34 6.41 -14.37 9.48
N VAL A 35 7.57 -14.62 10.09
CA VAL A 35 7.86 -14.20 11.47
C VAL A 35 7.79 -12.67 11.63
N PRO A 36 8.53 -11.85 10.85
CA PRO A 36 8.39 -10.40 10.95
C PRO A 36 7.02 -9.89 10.45
N SER A 37 6.31 -10.61 9.57
CA SER A 37 4.96 -10.21 9.19
C SER A 37 3.95 -10.40 10.33
N VAL A 38 4.08 -11.44 11.16
CA VAL A 38 3.31 -11.58 12.40
C VAL A 38 3.60 -10.41 13.36
N ALA A 39 4.87 -10.04 13.53
CA ALA A 39 5.23 -8.87 14.34
C ALA A 39 4.59 -7.58 13.78
N HIS A 40 4.51 -7.40 12.46
CA HIS A 40 3.84 -6.30 11.81
C HIS A 40 2.36 -6.20 12.22
N VAL A 41 1.64 -7.33 12.17
CA VAL A 41 0.23 -7.41 12.59
C VAL A 41 0.07 -7.10 14.08
N LEU A 42 0.94 -7.64 14.94
CA LEU A 42 0.88 -7.39 16.38
C LEU A 42 1.12 -5.91 16.73
N ILE A 43 2.08 -5.26 16.09
CA ILE A 43 2.31 -3.81 16.26
C ILE A 43 1.07 -3.03 15.82
N GLY A 44 0.49 -3.37 14.65
CA GLY A 44 -0.76 -2.76 14.18
C GLY A 44 -1.91 -2.94 15.16
N PHE A 45 -2.05 -4.14 15.74
CA PHE A 45 -3.05 -4.41 16.78
C PHE A 45 -2.84 -3.57 18.04
N CYS A 46 -1.60 -3.41 18.52
CA CYS A 46 -1.29 -2.57 19.67
C CYS A 46 -1.63 -1.09 19.42
N ILE A 47 -1.32 -0.57 18.22
CA ILE A 47 -1.69 0.79 17.83
C ILE A 47 -3.21 0.93 17.75
N GLY A 48 -3.91 -0.06 17.16
CA GLY A 48 -5.37 -0.10 17.09
C GLY A 48 -6.02 -0.10 18.49
N ARG A 49 -5.49 -0.85 19.46
CA ARG A 49 -5.95 -0.80 20.85
C ARG A 49 -5.78 0.58 21.47
N ALA A 50 -4.65 1.25 21.23
CA ALA A 50 -4.44 2.62 21.70
C ALA A 50 -5.46 3.59 21.07
N LEU A 51 -5.84 3.37 19.80
CA LEU A 51 -6.83 4.18 19.09
C LEU A 51 -8.23 4.06 19.72
N VAL A 52 -8.68 2.85 20.07
CA VAL A 52 -10.02 2.59 20.63
C VAL A 52 -10.09 2.72 22.15
N SER A 53 -8.99 3.04 22.84
CA SER A 53 -8.99 3.25 24.30
C SER A 53 -9.92 4.41 24.69
N GLU A 54 -10.37 4.46 25.96
CA GLU A 54 -11.21 5.55 26.47
C GLU A 54 -10.41 6.81 26.88
N GLU A 55 -9.11 6.85 26.60
CA GLU A 55 -8.25 8.01 26.91
C GLU A 55 -8.69 9.26 26.12
N GLU A 56 -8.33 10.44 26.64
CA GLU A 56 -8.56 11.70 25.93
C GLU A 56 -7.87 11.70 24.55
N LEU A 57 -8.54 12.26 23.54
CA LEU A 57 -8.07 12.27 22.15
C LEU A 57 -6.62 12.77 21.98
N LYS A 58 -6.25 13.85 22.70
CA LYS A 58 -4.89 14.41 22.63
C LYS A 58 -3.84 13.46 23.21
N LEU A 59 -4.19 12.75 24.29
CA LEU A 59 -3.30 11.75 24.90
C LEU A 59 -3.11 10.54 23.98
N LYS A 60 -4.17 10.06 23.32
CA LYS A 60 -4.08 9.01 22.30
C LYS A 60 -3.13 9.40 21.17
N ILE A 61 -3.31 10.61 20.62
CA ILE A 61 -2.46 11.12 19.53
C ILE A 61 -1.00 11.15 19.96
N LEU A 62 -0.72 11.71 21.15
CA LEU A 62 0.64 11.78 21.66
C LEU A 62 1.25 10.39 21.89
N LYS A 63 0.48 9.46 22.43
CA LYS A 63 0.89 8.07 22.66
C LYS A 63 1.23 7.36 21.34
N ILE A 64 0.36 7.45 20.34
CA ILE A 64 0.57 6.86 19.02
C ILE A 64 1.77 7.50 18.33
N LEU A 65 1.92 8.82 18.39
CA LEU A 65 3.06 9.54 17.81
C LEU A 65 4.39 9.13 18.47
N ARG A 66 4.42 9.00 19.82
CA ARG A 66 5.61 8.53 20.53
C ARG A 66 6.02 7.12 20.09
N TRP A 67 5.07 6.18 20.06
CA TRP A 67 5.33 4.83 19.57
C TRP A 67 5.77 4.84 18.12
N GLY A 68 5.14 5.64 17.27
CA GLY A 68 5.54 5.81 15.87
C GLY A 68 6.99 6.28 15.75
N ALA A 69 7.38 7.32 16.48
CA ALA A 69 8.74 7.85 16.48
C ALA A 69 9.77 6.82 16.99
N LEU A 70 9.46 6.10 18.07
CA LEU A 70 10.33 5.07 18.62
C LEU A 70 10.51 3.89 17.64
N LEU A 71 9.44 3.44 16.99
CA LEU A 71 9.51 2.39 15.98
C LEU A 71 10.32 2.84 14.77
N MET A 72 10.14 4.08 14.29
CA MET A 72 10.95 4.64 13.20
C MET A 72 12.43 4.67 13.56
N LEU A 73 12.77 5.17 14.75
CA LEU A 73 14.15 5.21 15.22
C LEU A 73 14.74 3.80 15.34
N ALA A 74 14.02 2.87 15.95
CA ALA A 74 14.44 1.48 16.08
C ALA A 74 14.63 0.81 14.70
N GLY A 75 13.70 1.01 13.77
CA GLY A 75 13.80 0.49 12.41
C GLY A 75 14.97 1.09 11.63
N TRP A 76 15.23 2.39 11.79
CA TRP A 76 16.37 3.06 11.19
C TRP A 76 17.69 2.53 11.74
N LEU A 77 17.84 2.44 13.06
CA LEU A 77 19.04 1.90 13.71
C LEU A 77 19.26 0.43 13.33
N LEU A 78 18.22 -0.39 13.35
CA LEU A 78 18.30 -1.79 12.93
C LEU A 78 18.66 -1.93 11.45
N GLY A 79 18.35 -0.93 10.62
CA GLY A 79 18.70 -0.88 9.20
C GLY A 79 20.19 -0.96 8.90
N TYR A 80 21.05 -0.57 9.85
CA TYR A 80 22.52 -0.72 9.73
C TYR A 80 22.98 -2.18 9.87
N LEU A 81 22.25 -2.98 10.65
CA LEU A 81 22.56 -4.41 10.86
C LEU A 81 21.77 -5.31 9.89
N CYS A 82 20.53 -4.95 9.64
CA CYS A 82 19.60 -5.68 8.77
C CYS A 82 18.98 -4.68 7.78
N PRO A 83 19.45 -4.62 6.52
CA PRO A 83 18.99 -3.65 5.54
C PRO A 83 17.48 -3.65 5.38
N VAL A 84 16.88 -2.46 5.24
CA VAL A 84 15.46 -2.28 5.03
C VAL A 84 15.08 -2.86 3.66
N ASN A 85 14.40 -3.99 3.66
CA ASN A 85 14.02 -4.67 2.43
C ASN A 85 12.61 -5.26 2.53
N LYS A 86 11.74 -4.78 1.63
CA LYS A 86 10.36 -5.24 1.51
C LYS A 86 10.27 -6.70 1.02
N LYS A 87 11.15 -7.11 0.09
CA LYS A 87 11.06 -8.45 -0.53
C LYS A 87 11.32 -9.59 0.46
N VAL A 88 12.13 -9.37 1.48
CA VAL A 88 12.40 -10.35 2.53
C VAL A 88 11.65 -10.04 3.83
N TRP A 89 10.79 -9.01 3.81
CA TRP A 89 10.04 -8.54 4.98
C TRP A 89 10.92 -8.34 6.20
N SER A 90 12.06 -7.63 6.02
CA SER A 90 13.08 -7.52 7.08
C SER A 90 12.50 -6.90 8.36
N PRO A 91 13.01 -7.27 9.56
CA PRO A 91 12.56 -6.65 10.81
C PRO A 91 12.72 -5.14 10.84
N SER A 92 13.78 -4.60 10.23
CA SER A 92 13.98 -3.16 10.06
C SER A 92 12.89 -2.51 9.19
N PHE A 93 12.47 -3.19 8.11
CA PHE A 93 11.35 -2.75 7.27
C PHE A 93 10.04 -2.70 8.07
N VAL A 94 9.74 -3.73 8.86
CA VAL A 94 8.53 -3.79 9.70
C VAL A 94 8.50 -2.62 10.69
N LEU A 95 9.57 -2.43 11.45
CA LEU A 95 9.63 -1.35 12.45
C LEU A 95 9.51 0.03 11.81
N LEU A 96 10.24 0.26 10.71
CA LEU A 96 10.24 1.54 10.01
C LEU A 96 8.85 1.86 9.43
N THR A 97 8.24 0.91 8.72
CA THR A 97 6.92 1.11 8.09
C THR A 97 5.80 1.25 9.10
N CYS A 98 5.80 0.44 10.18
CA CYS A 98 4.85 0.61 11.30
C CYS A 98 5.02 1.97 11.96
N GLY A 99 6.26 2.42 12.17
CA GLY A 99 6.56 3.72 12.76
C GLY A 99 6.05 4.88 11.91
N VAL A 100 6.30 4.83 10.60
CA VAL A 100 5.80 5.83 9.64
C VAL A 100 4.27 5.83 9.62
N ALA A 101 3.64 4.65 9.54
CA ALA A 101 2.18 4.53 9.51
C ALA A 101 1.53 5.07 10.81
N ALA A 102 2.07 4.72 11.98
CA ALA A 102 1.57 5.21 13.26
C ALA A 102 1.74 6.74 13.40
N SER A 103 2.89 7.28 12.99
CA SER A 103 3.13 8.73 13.02
C SER A 103 2.20 9.47 12.06
N ALA A 104 2.00 8.95 10.85
CA ALA A 104 1.05 9.50 9.88
C ALA A 104 -0.38 9.47 10.44
N LEU A 105 -0.80 8.35 11.04
CA LEU A 105 -2.12 8.24 11.69
C LEU A 105 -2.31 9.30 12.78
N ALA A 106 -1.33 9.48 13.67
CA ALA A 106 -1.38 10.49 14.72
C ALA A 106 -1.50 11.92 14.14
N LEU A 107 -0.75 12.24 13.07
CA LEU A 107 -0.82 13.53 12.38
C LEU A 107 -2.18 13.75 11.71
N LEU A 108 -2.75 12.71 11.11
CA LEU A 108 -4.08 12.76 10.51
C LEU A 108 -5.16 13.00 11.57
N MET A 109 -5.13 12.26 12.68
CA MET A 109 -6.05 12.47 13.81
C MET A 109 -5.93 13.90 14.36
N TRP A 110 -4.72 14.41 14.52
CA TRP A 110 -4.51 15.78 14.99
C TRP A 110 -5.09 16.81 14.01
N THR A 111 -4.85 16.62 12.70
CA THR A 111 -5.29 17.57 11.67
C THR A 111 -6.80 17.53 11.46
N ILE A 112 -7.39 16.34 11.45
CA ILE A 112 -8.81 16.13 11.13
C ILE A 112 -9.68 16.31 12.37
N ASP A 113 -9.31 15.64 13.50
CA ASP A 113 -10.17 15.55 14.69
C ASP A 113 -9.93 16.70 15.66
N VAL A 114 -8.66 17.13 15.85
CA VAL A 114 -8.35 18.24 16.75
C VAL A 114 -8.47 19.59 16.07
N ARG A 115 -7.88 19.76 14.87
CA ARG A 115 -7.92 21.02 14.11
C ARG A 115 -9.18 21.20 13.27
N GLY A 116 -9.99 20.17 13.07
CA GLY A 116 -11.24 20.23 12.30
C GLY A 116 -11.09 20.40 10.80
N HIS A 117 -9.90 20.16 10.23
CA HIS A 117 -9.65 20.29 8.79
C HIS A 117 -10.18 19.08 8.01
N ARG A 118 -11.52 18.96 7.86
CA ARG A 118 -12.21 17.81 7.26
C ARG A 118 -12.45 17.91 5.76
N ARG A 119 -12.20 19.06 5.11
CA ARG A 119 -12.58 19.24 3.69
C ARG A 119 -11.83 18.30 2.75
N TRP A 120 -10.54 18.15 2.95
CA TRP A 120 -9.68 17.32 2.13
C TRP A 120 -9.82 15.81 2.46
N SER A 121 -10.21 15.45 3.70
CA SER A 121 -10.39 14.04 4.10
C SER A 121 -11.52 13.36 3.33
N ARG A 122 -12.52 14.13 2.86
CA ARG A 122 -13.64 13.59 2.07
C ARG A 122 -13.20 12.82 0.82
N PHE A 123 -12.09 13.24 0.20
CA PHE A 123 -11.54 12.51 -0.92
C PHE A 123 -11.15 11.08 -0.52
N PHE A 124 -10.49 10.93 0.62
CA PHE A 124 -10.04 9.63 1.13
C PHE A 124 -11.17 8.82 1.76
N GLU A 125 -12.18 9.49 2.32
CA GLU A 125 -13.36 8.82 2.90
C GLU A 125 -14.10 7.97 1.86
N VAL A 126 -14.16 8.41 0.59
CA VAL A 126 -14.76 7.64 -0.51
C VAL A 126 -14.08 6.26 -0.65
N PHE A 127 -12.76 6.21 -0.54
CA PHE A 127 -12.02 4.94 -0.57
C PHE A 127 -12.19 4.13 0.72
N GLY A 128 -12.20 4.81 1.87
CA GLY A 128 -12.28 4.17 3.18
C GLY A 128 -13.62 3.51 3.50
N VAL A 129 -14.70 3.95 2.84
CA VAL A 129 -16.05 3.43 3.10
C VAL A 129 -16.29 2.06 2.45
N ASN A 130 -15.72 1.81 1.27
CA ASN A 130 -15.83 0.56 0.53
C ASN A 130 -14.47 0.09 0.00
N PRO A 131 -13.46 -0.13 0.86
CA PRO A 131 -12.08 -0.33 0.42
C PRO A 131 -11.91 -1.58 -0.45
N LEU A 132 -12.53 -2.70 -0.07
CA LEU A 132 -12.40 -3.95 -0.81
C LEU A 132 -13.10 -3.89 -2.18
N PHE A 133 -14.30 -3.30 -2.23
CA PHE A 133 -15.01 -3.11 -3.49
C PHE A 133 -14.19 -2.25 -4.47
N LEU A 134 -13.63 -1.13 -3.99
CA LEU A 134 -12.84 -0.24 -4.84
C LEU A 134 -11.50 -0.85 -5.24
N TYR A 135 -10.88 -1.67 -4.37
CA TYR A 135 -9.70 -2.44 -4.71
C TYR A 135 -9.96 -3.43 -5.85
N VAL A 136 -11.04 -4.22 -5.74
CA VAL A 136 -11.46 -5.15 -6.79
C VAL A 136 -11.80 -4.39 -8.08
N THR A 137 -12.52 -3.28 -7.97
CA THR A 137 -12.86 -2.42 -9.13
C THR A 137 -11.60 -1.89 -9.82
N ALA A 138 -10.59 -1.42 -9.07
CA ALA A 138 -9.33 -0.97 -9.62
C ALA A 138 -8.58 -2.10 -10.34
N SER A 139 -8.56 -3.30 -9.75
CA SER A 139 -7.93 -4.48 -10.33
C SER A 139 -8.62 -4.90 -11.64
N VAL A 140 -9.94 -5.01 -11.62
CA VAL A 140 -10.74 -5.35 -12.83
C VAL A 140 -10.56 -4.30 -13.92
N LEU A 141 -10.61 -3.01 -13.56
CA LEU A 141 -10.40 -1.91 -14.52
C LEU A 141 -9.01 -1.99 -15.15
N SER A 142 -7.97 -2.26 -14.37
CA SER A 142 -6.60 -2.41 -14.86
C SER A 142 -6.47 -3.60 -15.82
N VAL A 143 -7.07 -4.75 -15.48
CA VAL A 143 -7.08 -5.94 -16.34
C VAL A 143 -7.83 -5.67 -17.64
N VAL A 144 -9.00 -5.03 -17.58
CA VAL A 144 -9.79 -4.67 -18.77
C VAL A 144 -8.99 -3.73 -19.69
N LEU A 145 -8.37 -2.68 -19.12
CA LEU A 145 -7.56 -1.74 -19.89
C LEU A 145 -6.35 -2.41 -20.57
N LEU A 146 -5.79 -3.44 -19.94
CA LEU A 146 -4.69 -4.21 -20.50
C LEU A 146 -5.15 -5.24 -21.56
N ALA A 147 -6.29 -5.90 -21.33
CA ALA A 147 -6.82 -6.97 -22.19
C ALA A 147 -7.49 -6.43 -23.47
N VAL A 148 -8.16 -5.29 -23.40
CA VAL A 148 -8.82 -4.69 -24.56
C VAL A 148 -7.76 -4.20 -25.55
N ARG A 149 -7.80 -4.77 -26.76
CA ARG A 149 -6.90 -4.44 -27.87
C ARG A 149 -7.60 -3.50 -28.85
N VAL A 150 -6.94 -2.40 -29.17
CA VAL A 150 -7.46 -1.38 -30.11
C VAL A 150 -6.47 -1.23 -31.26
N PRO A 151 -6.92 -1.26 -32.53
CA PRO A 151 -6.05 -0.95 -33.65
C PRO A 151 -5.71 0.55 -33.63
N CYS A 152 -4.43 0.88 -33.57
CA CYS A 152 -3.94 2.25 -33.53
C CYS A 152 -2.63 2.33 -34.33
N GLY A 153 -2.57 3.24 -35.33
CA GLY A 153 -1.35 3.46 -36.13
C GLY A 153 -0.84 2.25 -36.92
N GLY A 154 -1.69 1.28 -37.26
CA GLY A 154 -1.31 0.05 -37.98
C GLY A 154 -0.88 -1.12 -37.10
N GLU A 155 -0.81 -0.92 -35.78
CA GLU A 155 -0.52 -1.95 -34.78
C GLU A 155 -1.71 -2.14 -33.82
N THR A 156 -1.81 -3.33 -33.22
CA THR A 156 -2.80 -3.59 -32.16
C THR A 156 -2.16 -3.36 -30.80
N MET A 157 -2.63 -2.34 -30.09
CA MET A 157 -2.14 -1.97 -28.76
C MET A 157 -3.21 -2.18 -27.69
N SER A 158 -2.80 -2.38 -26.43
CA SER A 158 -3.76 -2.37 -25.33
C SER A 158 -4.37 -0.97 -25.15
N LEU A 159 -5.61 -0.90 -24.66
CA LEU A 159 -6.27 0.38 -24.39
C LEU A 159 -5.45 1.21 -23.38
N GLN A 160 -4.80 0.57 -22.41
CA GLN A 160 -3.83 1.20 -21.53
C GLN A 160 -2.72 1.89 -22.31
N ALA A 161 -2.09 1.18 -23.26
CA ALA A 161 -1.01 1.73 -24.07
C ALA A 161 -1.48 2.90 -24.95
N VAL A 162 -2.70 2.81 -25.49
CA VAL A 162 -3.29 3.91 -26.29
C VAL A 162 -3.52 5.14 -25.44
N VAL A 163 -4.12 5.00 -24.25
CA VAL A 163 -4.34 6.14 -23.32
C VAL A 163 -3.02 6.78 -22.91
N TYR A 164 -2.00 5.97 -22.64
CA TYR A 164 -0.69 6.48 -22.27
C TYR A 164 0.04 7.14 -23.45
N SER A 165 0.23 6.41 -24.55
CA SER A 165 1.12 6.83 -25.66
C SER A 165 0.49 7.89 -26.57
N HIS A 166 -0.83 7.83 -26.80
CA HIS A 166 -1.55 8.77 -27.67
C HIS A 166 -2.35 9.82 -26.90
N GLY A 167 -2.82 9.48 -25.67
CA GLY A 167 -3.59 10.42 -24.85
C GLY A 167 -2.74 11.35 -24.00
N LEU A 168 -1.76 10.83 -23.28
CA LEU A 168 -1.04 11.59 -22.26
C LEU A 168 0.37 12.03 -22.70
N ARG A 169 1.15 11.12 -23.28
CA ARG A 169 2.55 11.34 -23.63
C ARG A 169 2.77 12.51 -24.58
N PRO A 170 1.96 12.73 -25.65
CA PRO A 170 2.16 13.85 -26.58
C PRO A 170 2.03 15.22 -25.93
N TRP A 171 1.21 15.33 -24.85
CA TRP A 171 0.93 16.60 -24.19
C TRP A 171 1.82 16.85 -22.98
N LEU A 172 2.18 15.79 -22.26
CA LEU A 172 2.88 15.91 -20.98
C LEU A 172 4.36 15.50 -21.04
N GLY A 173 4.77 14.72 -22.07
CA GLY A 173 6.07 14.09 -22.10
C GLY A 173 6.14 12.81 -21.25
N ASP A 174 7.27 12.11 -21.23
CA ASP A 174 7.40 10.76 -20.66
C ASP A 174 7.20 10.72 -19.14
N TYR A 175 7.91 11.57 -18.38
CA TYR A 175 7.84 11.54 -16.91
C TYR A 175 6.48 12.01 -16.35
N PRO A 176 5.94 13.17 -16.73
CA PRO A 176 4.62 13.58 -16.24
C PRO A 176 3.49 12.66 -16.71
N ALA A 177 3.56 12.09 -17.92
CA ALA A 177 2.56 11.14 -18.41
C ALA A 177 2.55 9.84 -17.56
N SER A 178 3.72 9.36 -17.12
CA SER A 178 3.82 8.18 -16.25
C SER A 178 3.22 8.40 -14.86
N LEU A 179 3.18 9.63 -14.37
CA LEU A 179 2.49 10.01 -13.15
C LEU A 179 0.99 10.26 -13.40
N ALA A 180 0.65 10.91 -14.50
CA ALA A 180 -0.73 11.27 -14.82
C ALA A 180 -1.62 10.04 -15.03
N TYR A 181 -1.09 8.98 -15.67
CA TYR A 181 -1.85 7.77 -15.92
C TYR A 181 -2.39 7.09 -14.64
N PRO A 182 -1.58 6.75 -13.62
CA PRO A 182 -2.11 6.19 -12.38
C PRO A 182 -3.03 7.15 -11.62
N LEU A 183 -2.80 8.46 -11.70
CA LEU A 183 -3.69 9.44 -11.09
C LEU A 183 -5.07 9.47 -11.77
N LEU A 184 -5.14 9.32 -13.09
CA LEU A 184 -6.39 9.17 -13.82
C LEU A 184 -7.12 7.89 -13.41
N LEU A 185 -6.40 6.78 -13.25
CA LEU A 185 -6.98 5.51 -12.79
C LEU A 185 -7.56 5.65 -11.38
N VAL A 186 -6.81 6.26 -10.45
CA VAL A 186 -7.29 6.57 -9.10
C VAL A 186 -8.52 7.47 -9.15
N GLY A 187 -8.51 8.50 -10.00
CA GLY A 187 -9.66 9.39 -10.23
C GLY A 187 -10.89 8.65 -10.76
N ALA A 188 -10.71 7.73 -11.71
CA ALA A 188 -11.79 6.92 -12.26
C ALA A 188 -12.41 6.01 -11.19
N VAL A 189 -11.59 5.33 -10.39
CA VAL A 189 -12.05 4.49 -9.27
C VAL A 189 -12.77 5.34 -8.21
N TRP A 190 -12.25 6.54 -7.92
CA TRP A 190 -12.90 7.48 -7.02
C TRP A 190 -14.29 7.91 -7.53
N LEU A 191 -14.41 8.22 -8.82
CA LEU A 191 -15.70 8.58 -9.44
C LEU A 191 -16.70 7.42 -9.36
N ILE A 192 -16.27 6.18 -9.46
CA ILE A 192 -17.12 4.99 -9.27
C ILE A 192 -17.53 4.85 -7.79
N GLY A 193 -16.63 5.15 -6.86
CA GLY A 193 -16.91 5.10 -5.41
C GLY A 193 -17.81 6.22 -4.91
N LEU A 194 -17.76 7.39 -5.55
CA LEU A 194 -18.48 8.59 -5.11
C LEU A 194 -20.01 8.41 -4.98
N PRO A 195 -20.74 7.79 -5.94
CA PRO A 195 -22.17 7.53 -5.80
C PRO A 195 -22.47 6.57 -4.63
N LEU A 196 -21.66 5.55 -4.39
CA LEU A 196 -21.82 4.65 -3.24
C LEU A 196 -21.66 5.41 -1.92
N TYR A 197 -20.62 6.25 -1.83
CA TYR A 197 -20.37 7.11 -0.68
C TYR A 197 -21.56 8.06 -0.42
N ARG A 198 -22.04 8.77 -1.47
CA ARG A 198 -23.17 9.71 -1.35
C ARG A 198 -24.48 9.05 -0.96
N LYS A 199 -24.74 7.85 -1.48
CA LYS A 199 -25.95 7.07 -1.17
C LYS A 199 -25.81 6.23 0.11
N ARG A 200 -24.66 6.29 0.81
CA ARG A 200 -24.35 5.50 2.02
C ARG A 200 -24.52 3.99 1.79
N ILE A 201 -24.14 3.52 0.59
CA ILE A 201 -24.15 2.11 0.26
C ILE A 201 -22.81 1.50 0.71
N TYR A 202 -22.89 0.57 1.65
CA TYR A 202 -21.72 -0.14 2.20
C TYR A 202 -21.75 -1.57 1.68
N VAL A 203 -20.77 -1.92 0.85
CA VAL A 203 -20.59 -3.29 0.35
C VAL A 203 -19.85 -4.06 1.44
N LYS A 204 -20.59 -4.84 2.24
CA LYS A 204 -20.04 -5.76 3.23
C LYS A 204 -19.84 -7.11 2.56
N ILE A 205 -18.64 -7.64 2.66
CA ILE A 205 -18.27 -8.99 2.23
C ILE A 205 -17.97 -9.79 3.47
#